data_957bf858de1bcc232a88f3d6c1c35778
#
_entry.id   957bf858de1bcc232a88f3d6c1c35778
#
_cell.length_a   1.000
_cell.length_b   1.000
_cell.length_c   1.000
_cell.angle_alpha   90.00
_cell.angle_beta   90.00
_cell.angle_gamma   90.00
#
_symmetry.space_group_name_H-M   'P 1'
#
loop_
_entity.id
_entity.type
_entity.pdbx_description
1 polymer ?
#
loop_
_entity_poly.entity_id
_entity_poly.type
_entity_poly.pdbx_seq_one_letter_code
_entity_poly.pdbx_strand_id
1 'polypeptide(L)'
;MIDENFTKSNLVALVVPKNDDYRVEAAMIKELESHDEVDHTRGLSNIEAMDGYMLEDRLTSRQFSEMAGLDYELAQVVYTGYALENDEYGQVIGNFSNYSVPLIDMFLYVCDEVDSGIVSLDQDQINDLHDAQTQMLSAKAQLQGADYNRILVYLNPSLQSGDEMYEFTDQMRTIARKYYPDGDIYLAGDATNEYDFQKSFAIDNIVVSVVSVLIVLIVLLFTFQSVAMPILLILVIEGAIWVNFSVPAFIHTPLYFMGYLIVSSIQMGANIDYAIVIATRYNELRDKMDHKTAMIETLNFAFPTILTSGTIMTVAGTLIGQMTSDACIVGIGQCLGRGTIISIFLVLFVLPQILLVGGKLVDKTSFSMHHVVLHTNTASGRVRVNGMVQGEVNGSVAGTMNAVVDGNVHLTVLSGKISQEVQDENDSHADE
;
A
#
# COMPACT_ATOMS: atom_id res chain seq x y z
N MET A 1 -20.13 -23.56 -4.33
CA MET A 1 -21.62 -23.62 -4.43
C MET A 1 -22.22 -22.30 -4.98
N ILE A 2 -21.84 -21.10 -4.53
CA ILE A 2 -22.29 -19.84 -5.15
C ILE A 2 -21.60 -19.65 -6.50
N ASP A 3 -20.29 -19.81 -6.57
CA ASP A 3 -19.49 -19.65 -7.79
C ASP A 3 -19.76 -20.75 -8.87
N GLU A 4 -20.38 -21.84 -8.51
CA GLU A 4 -20.76 -22.92 -9.46
C GLU A 4 -22.15 -22.68 -10.10
N ASN A 5 -23.01 -21.88 -9.46
CA ASN A 5 -24.39 -21.65 -9.90
C ASN A 5 -24.64 -20.22 -10.40
N PHE A 6 -23.74 -19.31 -10.11
CA PHE A 6 -23.82 -17.92 -10.58
C PHE A 6 -22.47 -17.57 -11.22
N THR A 7 -22.50 -17.24 -12.49
CA THR A 7 -21.33 -16.67 -13.18
C THR A 7 -20.90 -15.42 -12.45
N LYS A 8 -19.63 -15.30 -12.11
CA LYS A 8 -19.08 -14.03 -11.59
C LYS A 8 -19.35 -12.96 -12.63
N SER A 9 -20.20 -11.99 -12.31
CA SER A 9 -20.37 -10.83 -13.16
C SER A 9 -19.13 -9.95 -13.02
N ASN A 10 -18.34 -9.89 -14.08
CA ASN A 10 -17.21 -8.97 -14.15
C ASN A 10 -17.76 -7.60 -14.55
N LEU A 11 -18.12 -6.81 -13.54
CA LEU A 11 -18.82 -5.52 -13.71
C LEU A 11 -17.89 -4.36 -13.37
N VAL A 12 -17.82 -3.39 -14.26
CA VAL A 12 -17.19 -2.09 -14.03
C VAL A 12 -18.23 -0.99 -14.12
N ALA A 13 -18.34 -0.17 -13.10
CA ALA A 13 -19.13 1.06 -13.13
C ALA A 13 -18.25 2.21 -13.63
N LEU A 14 -18.55 2.69 -14.83
CA LEU A 14 -17.95 3.89 -15.40
C LEU A 14 -18.79 5.10 -15.00
N VAL A 15 -18.19 6.03 -14.26
CA VAL A 15 -18.85 7.25 -13.78
C VAL A 15 -18.28 8.43 -14.56
N VAL A 16 -19.17 9.12 -15.26
CA VAL A 16 -18.84 10.26 -16.13
C VAL A 16 -19.63 11.49 -15.71
N PRO A 17 -19.15 12.71 -15.98
CA PRO A 17 -19.90 13.91 -15.71
C PRO A 17 -21.28 13.88 -16.39
N LYS A 18 -22.28 14.43 -15.69
CA LYS A 18 -23.62 14.55 -16.26
C LYS A 18 -23.57 15.42 -17.50
N ASN A 19 -24.20 14.95 -18.55
CA ASN A 19 -24.40 15.69 -19.79
C ASN A 19 -25.88 15.61 -20.20
N ASP A 20 -26.44 16.71 -20.56
CA ASP A 20 -27.86 16.81 -21.03
C ASP A 20 -27.99 16.30 -22.46
N ASP A 21 -26.90 16.13 -23.21
CA ASP A 21 -26.88 15.51 -24.54
C ASP A 21 -26.56 14.01 -24.44
N TYR A 22 -27.59 13.20 -24.28
CA TYR A 22 -27.49 11.74 -24.18
C TYR A 22 -26.85 11.04 -25.38
N ARG A 23 -26.78 11.76 -26.56
CA ARG A 23 -26.10 11.24 -27.75
C ARG A 23 -24.59 11.03 -27.51
N VAL A 24 -24.01 11.84 -26.62
CA VAL A 24 -22.59 11.70 -26.22
C VAL A 24 -22.40 10.39 -25.47
N GLU A 25 -23.29 10.07 -24.50
CA GLU A 25 -23.29 8.82 -23.78
C GLU A 25 -23.53 7.63 -24.71
N ALA A 26 -24.53 7.71 -25.58
CA ALA A 26 -24.85 6.67 -26.55
C ALA A 26 -23.68 6.38 -27.53
N ALA A 27 -22.98 7.41 -27.99
CA ALA A 27 -21.82 7.26 -28.85
C ALA A 27 -20.65 6.59 -28.13
N MET A 28 -20.41 6.94 -26.87
CA MET A 28 -19.39 6.31 -26.03
C MET A 28 -19.73 4.84 -25.75
N ILE A 29 -20.99 4.55 -25.38
CA ILE A 29 -21.47 3.18 -25.16
C ILE A 29 -21.24 2.33 -26.41
N LYS A 30 -21.59 2.83 -27.57
CA LYS A 30 -21.39 2.13 -28.84
C LYS A 30 -19.91 1.85 -29.14
N GLU A 31 -19.01 2.77 -28.78
CA GLU A 31 -17.58 2.55 -28.94
C GLU A 31 -17.09 1.49 -27.94
N LEU A 32 -17.54 1.53 -26.68
CA LEU A 32 -17.23 0.50 -25.69
C LEU A 32 -17.69 -0.89 -26.11
N GLU A 33 -18.92 -1.02 -26.60
CA GLU A 33 -19.49 -2.29 -27.07
C GLU A 33 -18.86 -2.82 -28.38
N SER A 34 -18.04 -2.01 -29.06
CA SER A 34 -17.28 -2.46 -30.21
C SER A 34 -16.03 -3.27 -29.85
N HIS A 35 -15.68 -3.31 -28.57
CA HIS A 35 -14.54 -4.08 -28.06
C HIS A 35 -14.97 -5.48 -27.63
N ASP A 36 -14.17 -6.49 -27.99
CA ASP A 36 -14.46 -7.91 -27.70
C ASP A 36 -14.44 -8.21 -26.19
N GLU A 37 -13.82 -7.36 -25.37
CA GLU A 37 -13.75 -7.44 -23.93
C GLU A 37 -15.07 -7.07 -23.25
N VAL A 38 -15.97 -6.37 -23.92
CA VAL A 38 -17.28 -5.94 -23.42
C VAL A 38 -18.36 -6.91 -23.87
N ASP A 39 -19.09 -7.48 -22.92
CA ASP A 39 -20.27 -8.29 -23.20
C ASP A 39 -21.48 -7.42 -23.55
N HIS A 40 -21.80 -6.49 -22.66
CA HIS A 40 -22.85 -5.48 -22.88
C HIS A 40 -22.66 -4.31 -21.89
N THR A 41 -23.39 -3.23 -22.14
CA THR A 41 -23.40 -2.08 -21.26
C THR A 41 -24.82 -1.74 -20.80
N ARG A 42 -24.96 -1.02 -19.69
CA ARG A 42 -26.21 -0.41 -19.25
C ARG A 42 -25.95 1.02 -18.81
N GLY A 43 -26.35 1.94 -19.61
CA GLY A 43 -26.42 3.37 -19.33
C GLY A 43 -27.84 3.88 -19.55
N LEU A 44 -28.07 5.13 -19.26
CA LEU A 44 -29.39 5.72 -19.44
C LEU A 44 -29.82 5.75 -20.93
N SER A 45 -28.86 5.95 -21.82
CA SER A 45 -29.05 6.07 -23.26
C SER A 45 -29.31 4.73 -24.00
N ASN A 46 -29.14 3.58 -23.36
CA ASN A 46 -29.38 2.27 -23.97
C ASN A 46 -30.39 1.39 -23.19
N ILE A 47 -31.19 1.99 -22.33
CA ILE A 47 -32.32 1.31 -21.72
C ILE A 47 -33.52 1.35 -22.67
N GLU A 48 -34.01 0.18 -23.08
CA GLU A 48 -35.22 0.04 -23.85
C GLU A 48 -36.44 0.38 -22.98
N ALA A 49 -37.24 1.30 -23.45
CA ALA A 49 -38.47 1.73 -22.78
C ALA A 49 -39.65 0.87 -23.23
N MET A 50 -39.97 0.87 -24.53
CA MET A 50 -41.12 0.18 -25.10
C MET A 50 -40.95 0.04 -26.64
N ASP A 51 -41.32 -1.10 -27.21
CA ASP A 51 -41.40 -1.33 -28.65
C ASP A 51 -40.11 -0.99 -29.46
N GLY A 52 -38.92 -1.21 -28.86
CA GLY A 52 -37.64 -0.92 -29.49
C GLY A 52 -37.18 0.52 -29.38
N TYR A 53 -37.95 1.40 -28.71
CA TYR A 53 -37.50 2.75 -28.38
C TYR A 53 -36.69 2.77 -27.11
N MET A 54 -35.58 3.50 -27.10
CA MET A 54 -34.80 3.75 -25.91
C MET A 54 -35.39 4.91 -25.10
N LEU A 55 -35.13 4.93 -23.78
CA LEU A 55 -35.61 6.00 -22.87
C LEU A 55 -35.20 7.41 -23.35
N GLU A 56 -34.09 7.49 -24.02
CA GLU A 56 -33.44 8.73 -24.47
C GLU A 56 -33.84 9.10 -25.93
N ASP A 57 -34.52 8.22 -26.64
CA ASP A 57 -34.94 8.51 -28.02
C ASP A 57 -35.84 9.76 -28.05
N ARG A 58 -35.46 10.69 -28.89
CA ARG A 58 -36.25 11.90 -29.10
C ARG A 58 -37.37 11.62 -30.09
N LEU A 59 -38.58 11.57 -29.59
CA LEU A 59 -39.76 11.31 -30.40
C LEU A 59 -40.47 12.62 -30.77
N THR A 60 -40.95 12.68 -31.99
CA THR A 60 -41.92 13.71 -32.41
C THR A 60 -43.30 13.36 -31.88
N SER A 61 -44.20 14.33 -31.82
CA SER A 61 -45.60 14.09 -31.39
C SER A 61 -46.31 12.98 -32.19
N ARG A 62 -45.94 12.78 -33.47
CA ARG A 62 -46.47 11.70 -34.28
C ARG A 62 -45.92 10.34 -33.85
N GLN A 63 -44.60 10.23 -33.69
CA GLN A 63 -43.99 8.99 -33.24
C GLN A 63 -44.46 8.60 -31.84
N PHE A 64 -44.57 9.56 -30.95
CA PHE A 64 -45.11 9.34 -29.61
C PHE A 64 -46.57 8.87 -29.62
N SER A 65 -47.43 9.51 -30.46
CA SER A 65 -48.81 9.10 -30.66
C SER A 65 -48.92 7.64 -31.15
N GLU A 66 -48.09 7.25 -32.13
CA GLU A 66 -48.09 5.89 -32.67
C GLU A 66 -47.60 4.86 -31.64
N MET A 67 -46.54 5.18 -30.87
CA MET A 67 -45.96 4.34 -29.83
C MET A 67 -46.92 4.17 -28.64
N ALA A 68 -47.47 5.26 -28.12
CA ALA A 68 -48.34 5.27 -26.94
C ALA A 68 -49.80 4.88 -27.26
N GLY A 69 -50.16 4.68 -28.52
CA GLY A 69 -51.53 4.41 -28.95
C GLY A 69 -52.51 5.56 -28.66
N LEU A 70 -52.01 6.80 -28.60
CA LEU A 70 -52.77 8.01 -28.32
C LEU A 70 -53.27 8.66 -29.62
N ASP A 71 -54.35 9.42 -29.50
CA ASP A 71 -54.80 10.27 -30.61
C ASP A 71 -53.73 11.35 -30.92
N TYR A 72 -53.44 11.57 -32.19
CA TYR A 72 -52.42 12.52 -32.63
C TYR A 72 -52.71 13.96 -32.17
N GLU A 73 -54.01 14.38 -32.15
CA GLU A 73 -54.38 15.69 -31.67
C GLU A 73 -54.06 15.85 -30.16
N LEU A 74 -54.29 14.79 -29.38
CA LEU A 74 -53.91 14.77 -27.98
C LEU A 74 -52.40 14.86 -27.78
N ALA A 75 -51.62 14.08 -28.53
CA ALA A 75 -50.17 14.14 -28.48
C ALA A 75 -49.61 15.53 -28.84
N GLN A 76 -50.28 16.24 -29.76
CA GLN A 76 -49.87 17.61 -30.10
C GLN A 76 -50.16 18.59 -28.93
N VAL A 77 -51.25 18.43 -28.20
CA VAL A 77 -51.57 19.25 -27.04
C VAL A 77 -50.53 19.02 -25.93
N VAL A 78 -50.19 17.76 -25.65
CA VAL A 78 -49.17 17.37 -24.66
C VAL A 78 -47.82 17.97 -25.01
N TYR A 79 -47.37 17.84 -26.26
CA TYR A 79 -46.10 18.40 -26.73
C TYR A 79 -46.05 19.92 -26.67
N THR A 80 -47.20 20.58 -26.91
CA THR A 80 -47.30 22.03 -26.81
C THR A 80 -47.23 22.47 -25.33
N GLY A 81 -47.88 21.74 -24.43
CA GLY A 81 -47.85 21.97 -22.99
C GLY A 81 -46.41 21.84 -22.47
N TYR A 82 -45.74 20.73 -22.80
CA TYR A 82 -44.34 20.51 -22.44
C TYR A 82 -43.42 21.65 -22.91
N ALA A 83 -43.53 22.07 -24.17
CA ALA A 83 -42.76 23.16 -24.72
C ALA A 83 -43.01 24.51 -24.06
N LEU A 84 -44.24 24.75 -23.58
CA LEU A 84 -44.58 25.96 -22.83
C LEU A 84 -43.97 25.97 -21.43
N GLU A 85 -43.95 24.82 -20.76
CA GLU A 85 -43.44 24.69 -19.40
C GLU A 85 -41.89 24.73 -19.35
N ASN A 86 -41.24 24.25 -20.43
CA ASN A 86 -39.79 24.20 -20.52
C ASN A 86 -39.18 25.37 -21.33
N ASP A 87 -39.90 26.45 -21.58
CA ASP A 87 -39.46 27.62 -22.35
C ASP A 87 -39.03 27.32 -23.80
N GLU A 88 -39.46 26.17 -24.35
CA GLU A 88 -39.12 25.71 -25.70
C GLU A 88 -40.21 26.07 -26.75
N TYR A 89 -41.23 26.79 -26.38
CA TYR A 89 -42.35 27.12 -27.24
C TYR A 89 -41.97 27.80 -28.57
N GLY A 90 -40.88 28.54 -28.58
CA GLY A 90 -40.32 29.13 -29.78
C GLY A 90 -39.87 28.12 -30.84
N GLN A 91 -39.50 26.92 -30.45
CA GLN A 91 -39.14 25.81 -31.35
C GLN A 91 -40.36 25.16 -31.98
N VAL A 92 -41.48 25.18 -31.32
CA VAL A 92 -42.78 24.61 -31.77
C VAL A 92 -43.46 25.50 -32.83
N ILE A 93 -43.45 26.82 -32.65
CA ILE A 93 -44.14 27.78 -33.56
C ILE A 93 -43.68 27.71 -35.02
N GLY A 94 -42.39 27.36 -35.24
CA GLY A 94 -41.80 27.32 -36.57
C GLY A 94 -41.79 25.95 -37.25
N ASN A 95 -41.83 24.88 -36.47
CA ASN A 95 -41.56 23.54 -37.00
C ASN A 95 -42.08 22.42 -36.09
N PHE A 96 -43.35 22.42 -35.78
CA PHE A 96 -43.98 21.43 -34.89
C PHE A 96 -43.73 19.99 -35.33
N SER A 97 -43.67 19.72 -36.64
CA SER A 97 -43.46 18.37 -37.18
C SER A 97 -42.08 17.78 -36.86
N ASN A 98 -41.10 18.63 -36.58
CA ASN A 98 -39.73 18.20 -36.27
C ASN A 98 -39.35 18.43 -34.81
N TYR A 99 -40.25 19.05 -34.02
CA TYR A 99 -40.03 19.19 -32.59
C TYR A 99 -40.10 17.80 -31.93
N SER A 100 -39.06 17.44 -31.22
CA SER A 100 -38.93 16.14 -30.58
C SER A 100 -38.41 16.27 -29.16
N VAL A 101 -38.94 15.46 -28.27
CA VAL A 101 -38.64 15.43 -26.84
C VAL A 101 -38.15 14.05 -26.47
N PRO A 102 -37.15 13.90 -25.56
CA PRO A 102 -36.77 12.60 -25.04
C PRO A 102 -37.94 11.84 -24.47
N LEU A 103 -38.05 10.56 -24.76
CA LEU A 103 -39.17 9.73 -24.34
C LEU A 103 -39.40 9.77 -22.82
N ILE A 104 -38.28 9.69 -22.06
CA ILE A 104 -38.32 9.74 -20.60
C ILE A 104 -38.93 11.05 -20.08
N ASP A 105 -38.56 12.19 -20.66
CA ASP A 105 -39.03 13.50 -20.20
C ASP A 105 -40.50 13.68 -20.57
N MET A 106 -40.87 13.24 -21.77
CA MET A 106 -42.29 13.27 -22.19
C MET A 106 -43.16 12.35 -21.35
N PHE A 107 -42.65 11.15 -21.00
CA PHE A 107 -43.40 10.21 -20.17
C PHE A 107 -43.61 10.77 -18.75
N LEU A 108 -42.58 11.34 -18.13
CA LEU A 108 -42.69 11.96 -16.81
C LEU A 108 -43.65 13.14 -16.83
N TYR A 109 -43.57 13.96 -17.86
CA TYR A 109 -44.52 15.08 -18.07
C TYR A 109 -45.97 14.60 -18.16
N VAL A 110 -46.21 13.53 -18.92
CA VAL A 110 -47.57 12.94 -19.03
C VAL A 110 -48.06 12.43 -17.68
N CYS A 111 -47.22 11.82 -16.88
CA CYS A 111 -47.56 11.39 -15.52
C CYS A 111 -47.99 12.57 -14.65
N ASP A 112 -47.23 13.67 -14.68
CA ASP A 112 -47.54 14.88 -13.91
C ASP A 112 -48.86 15.53 -14.36
N GLU A 113 -49.18 15.53 -15.67
CA GLU A 113 -50.43 16.04 -16.22
C GLU A 113 -51.64 15.16 -15.86
N VAL A 114 -51.46 13.84 -15.77
CA VAL A 114 -52.48 12.90 -15.28
C VAL A 114 -52.78 13.14 -13.80
N ASP A 115 -51.72 13.31 -12.99
CA ASP A 115 -51.85 13.60 -11.56
C ASP A 115 -52.51 14.96 -11.29
N SER A 116 -52.28 15.93 -12.17
CA SER A 116 -52.90 17.26 -12.13
C SER A 116 -54.36 17.23 -12.59
N GLY A 117 -54.86 16.10 -13.12
CA GLY A 117 -56.23 15.92 -13.56
C GLY A 117 -56.55 16.58 -14.92
N ILE A 118 -55.54 16.99 -15.68
CA ILE A 118 -55.68 17.60 -17.02
C ILE A 118 -55.95 16.50 -18.04
N VAL A 119 -55.33 15.34 -17.88
CA VAL A 119 -55.57 14.14 -18.69
C VAL A 119 -56.40 13.15 -17.87
N SER A 120 -57.56 12.75 -18.39
CA SER A 120 -58.45 11.80 -17.72
C SER A 120 -58.23 10.39 -18.25
N LEU A 121 -57.75 9.50 -17.39
CA LEU A 121 -57.58 8.06 -17.63
C LEU A 121 -58.47 7.26 -16.67
N ASP A 122 -58.74 6.00 -16.99
CA ASP A 122 -59.39 5.11 -16.04
C ASP A 122 -58.40 4.70 -14.90
N GLN A 123 -58.97 4.15 -13.80
CA GLN A 123 -58.19 3.86 -12.61
C GLN A 123 -57.13 2.78 -12.83
N ASP A 124 -57.38 1.82 -13.71
CA ASP A 124 -56.40 0.76 -14.00
C ASP A 124 -55.24 1.33 -14.82
N GLN A 125 -55.53 2.20 -15.79
CA GLN A 125 -54.49 2.90 -16.58
C GLN A 125 -53.65 3.84 -15.71
N ILE A 126 -54.25 4.53 -14.73
CA ILE A 126 -53.52 5.37 -13.78
C ILE A 126 -52.56 4.53 -12.93
N ASN A 127 -53.02 3.37 -12.44
CA ASN A 127 -52.16 2.47 -11.64
C ASN A 127 -50.97 1.92 -12.47
N ASP A 128 -51.21 1.46 -13.70
CA ASP A 128 -50.17 0.97 -14.61
C ASP A 128 -49.16 2.07 -14.94
N LEU A 129 -49.64 3.31 -15.15
CA LEU A 129 -48.79 4.47 -15.40
C LEU A 129 -47.88 4.80 -14.20
N HIS A 130 -48.43 4.79 -12.98
CA HIS A 130 -47.67 5.02 -11.76
C HIS A 130 -46.66 3.93 -11.47
N ASP A 131 -46.97 2.67 -11.74
CA ASP A 131 -46.04 1.55 -11.61
C ASP A 131 -44.88 1.70 -12.61
N ALA A 132 -45.16 2.07 -13.85
CA ALA A 132 -44.16 2.36 -14.86
C ALA A 132 -43.28 3.57 -14.50
N GLN A 133 -43.93 4.67 -14.00
CA GLN A 133 -43.21 5.85 -13.50
C GLN A 133 -42.24 5.50 -12.36
N THR A 134 -42.70 4.72 -11.39
CA THR A 134 -41.88 4.29 -10.25
C THR A 134 -40.67 3.47 -10.71
N GLN A 135 -40.87 2.54 -11.65
CA GLN A 135 -39.78 1.74 -12.21
C GLN A 135 -38.79 2.60 -12.99
N MET A 136 -39.28 3.53 -13.81
CA MET A 136 -38.46 4.42 -14.61
C MET A 136 -37.67 5.41 -13.74
N LEU A 137 -38.27 6.02 -12.72
CA LEU A 137 -37.59 6.89 -11.77
C LEU A 137 -36.53 6.12 -10.96
N SER A 138 -36.83 4.89 -10.57
CA SER A 138 -35.88 4.01 -9.91
C SER A 138 -34.69 3.69 -10.80
N ALA A 139 -34.91 3.37 -12.08
CA ALA A 139 -33.84 3.12 -13.05
C ALA A 139 -33.00 4.39 -13.28
N LYS A 140 -33.67 5.54 -13.48
CA LYS A 140 -32.98 6.83 -13.63
C LYS A 140 -32.13 7.15 -12.40
N ALA A 141 -32.69 7.01 -11.19
CA ALA A 141 -31.94 7.28 -9.94
C ALA A 141 -30.74 6.34 -9.71
N GLN A 142 -30.78 5.14 -10.29
CA GLN A 142 -29.64 4.22 -10.24
C GLN A 142 -28.52 4.59 -11.20
N LEU A 143 -28.83 5.22 -12.32
CA LEU A 143 -27.87 5.51 -13.40
C LEU A 143 -27.49 6.98 -13.48
N GLN A 144 -28.29 7.89 -13.00
CA GLN A 144 -28.06 9.32 -13.03
C GLN A 144 -28.07 9.92 -11.63
N GLY A 145 -26.96 10.56 -11.26
CA GLY A 145 -26.84 11.37 -10.04
C GLY A 145 -27.07 12.86 -10.31
N ALA A 146 -26.76 13.68 -9.31
CA ALA A 146 -26.84 15.14 -9.45
C ALA A 146 -25.80 15.67 -10.44
N ASP A 147 -24.55 15.23 -10.32
CA ASP A 147 -23.40 15.74 -11.07
C ASP A 147 -22.79 14.71 -12.03
N TYR A 148 -23.12 13.42 -11.88
CA TYR A 148 -22.52 12.32 -12.63
C TYR A 148 -23.56 11.31 -13.11
N ASN A 149 -23.28 10.71 -14.27
CA ASN A 149 -23.97 9.53 -14.79
C ASN A 149 -23.12 8.30 -14.54
N ARG A 150 -23.77 7.17 -14.26
CA ARG A 150 -23.16 5.86 -14.07
C ARG A 150 -23.54 4.92 -15.20
N ILE A 151 -22.55 4.41 -15.89
CA ILE A 151 -22.70 3.41 -16.94
C ILE A 151 -22.13 2.09 -16.41
N LEU A 152 -22.91 1.03 -16.44
CA LEU A 152 -22.48 -0.31 -16.04
C LEU A 152 -21.94 -1.03 -17.26
N VAL A 153 -20.65 -1.36 -17.23
CA VAL A 153 -19.96 -2.10 -18.28
C VAL A 153 -19.77 -3.53 -17.81
N TYR A 154 -20.45 -4.45 -18.46
CA TYR A 154 -20.31 -5.88 -18.19
C TYR A 154 -19.23 -6.43 -19.11
N LEU A 155 -18.18 -6.93 -18.48
CA LEU A 155 -17.02 -7.45 -19.19
C LEU A 155 -17.20 -8.94 -19.45
N ASN A 156 -16.59 -9.39 -20.54
CA ASN A 156 -16.60 -10.80 -20.92
C ASN A 156 -16.02 -11.64 -19.76
N PRO A 157 -16.70 -12.74 -19.32
CA PRO A 157 -16.20 -13.61 -18.26
C PRO A 157 -14.83 -14.24 -18.50
N SER A 158 -14.37 -14.26 -19.77
CA SER A 158 -13.02 -14.74 -20.14
C SER A 158 -11.93 -13.74 -19.74
N LEU A 159 -12.26 -12.46 -19.59
CA LEU A 159 -11.33 -11.42 -19.16
C LEU A 159 -11.15 -11.51 -17.65
N GLN A 160 -10.17 -12.29 -17.22
CA GLN A 160 -9.85 -12.40 -15.80
C GLN A 160 -8.81 -11.34 -15.40
N SER A 161 -8.57 -11.22 -14.07
CA SER A 161 -7.53 -10.35 -13.54
C SER A 161 -6.17 -10.58 -14.21
N GLY A 162 -5.43 -9.53 -14.53
CA GLY A 162 -4.12 -9.59 -15.14
C GLY A 162 -3.85 -8.44 -16.11
N ASP A 163 -2.76 -8.54 -16.86
CA ASP A 163 -2.30 -7.45 -17.72
C ASP A 163 -3.33 -7.03 -18.79
N GLU A 164 -4.07 -7.98 -19.36
CA GLU A 164 -5.13 -7.68 -20.34
C GLU A 164 -6.26 -6.83 -19.74
N MET A 165 -6.67 -7.16 -18.51
CA MET A 165 -7.68 -6.38 -17.81
C MET A 165 -7.19 -4.97 -17.47
N TYR A 166 -5.91 -4.85 -17.11
CA TYR A 166 -5.31 -3.55 -16.78
C TYR A 166 -5.21 -2.65 -18.03
N GLU A 167 -4.81 -3.23 -19.15
CA GLU A 167 -4.76 -2.53 -20.44
C GLU A 167 -6.15 -2.07 -20.88
N PHE A 168 -7.16 -2.93 -20.73
CA PHE A 168 -8.53 -2.56 -21.08
C PHE A 168 -9.12 -1.50 -20.14
N THR A 169 -8.76 -1.53 -18.86
CA THR A 169 -9.16 -0.47 -17.89
C THR A 169 -8.63 0.91 -18.31
N ASP A 170 -7.37 0.99 -18.79
CA ASP A 170 -6.80 2.22 -19.32
C ASP A 170 -7.43 2.64 -20.66
N GLN A 171 -7.82 1.68 -21.49
CA GLN A 171 -8.57 1.94 -22.74
C GLN A 171 -9.95 2.51 -22.43
N MET A 172 -10.73 1.92 -21.52
CA MET A 172 -12.03 2.45 -21.09
C MET A 172 -11.90 3.90 -20.58
N ARG A 173 -10.88 4.19 -19.80
CA ARG A 173 -10.61 5.56 -19.33
C ARG A 173 -10.27 6.51 -20.47
N THR A 174 -9.55 6.05 -21.46
CA THR A 174 -9.18 6.82 -22.66
C THR A 174 -10.40 7.10 -23.54
N ILE A 175 -11.24 6.10 -23.75
CA ILE A 175 -12.52 6.24 -24.48
C ILE A 175 -13.40 7.27 -23.77
N ALA A 176 -13.59 7.11 -22.44
CA ALA A 176 -14.44 8.03 -21.68
C ALA A 176 -13.92 9.48 -21.75
N ARG A 177 -12.61 9.72 -21.67
CA ARG A 177 -12.02 11.05 -21.81
C ARG A 177 -12.18 11.67 -23.21
N LYS A 178 -12.32 10.86 -24.23
CA LYS A 178 -12.56 11.35 -25.59
C LYS A 178 -13.94 12.02 -25.69
N TYR A 179 -14.93 11.49 -24.98
CA TYR A 179 -16.29 12.01 -24.97
C TYR A 179 -16.56 13.03 -23.86
N TYR A 180 -15.82 12.95 -22.76
CA TYR A 180 -15.89 13.83 -21.59
C TYR A 180 -14.52 14.43 -21.25
N PRO A 181 -14.00 15.36 -22.07
CA PRO A 181 -12.64 15.89 -21.95
C PRO A 181 -12.42 16.76 -20.70
N ASP A 182 -13.47 17.45 -20.24
CA ASP A 182 -13.38 18.49 -19.19
C ASP A 182 -13.82 18.00 -17.81
N GLY A 183 -14.07 16.69 -17.64
CA GLY A 183 -14.60 16.15 -16.39
C GLY A 183 -13.75 15.03 -15.78
N ASP A 184 -13.95 14.83 -14.49
CA ASP A 184 -13.37 13.69 -13.78
C ASP A 184 -14.11 12.41 -14.15
N ILE A 185 -13.36 11.38 -14.50
CA ILE A 185 -13.87 10.07 -14.85
C ILE A 185 -13.40 9.06 -13.81
N TYR A 186 -14.36 8.32 -13.25
CA TYR A 186 -14.08 7.29 -12.27
C TYR A 186 -14.51 5.92 -12.83
N LEU A 187 -13.68 4.94 -12.55
CA LEU A 187 -13.95 3.53 -12.80
C LEU A 187 -13.98 2.82 -11.45
N ALA A 188 -15.04 2.09 -11.17
CA ALA A 188 -15.22 1.37 -9.92
C ALA A 188 -15.76 -0.04 -10.19
N GLY A 189 -15.14 -1.05 -9.61
CA GLY A 189 -15.54 -2.45 -9.78
C GLY A 189 -14.47 -3.38 -9.26
N ASP A 190 -14.78 -4.66 -9.11
CA ASP A 190 -13.79 -5.62 -8.61
C ASP A 190 -12.56 -5.70 -9.50
N ALA A 191 -12.75 -5.65 -10.81
CA ALA A 191 -11.68 -5.67 -11.79
C ALA A 191 -10.78 -4.42 -11.75
N THR A 192 -11.35 -3.25 -11.50
CA THR A 192 -10.59 -1.99 -11.41
C THR A 192 -9.90 -1.82 -10.07
N ASN A 193 -10.43 -2.43 -9.00
CA ASN A 193 -9.79 -2.41 -7.69
C ASN A 193 -8.41 -3.05 -7.74
N GLU A 194 -8.25 -4.20 -8.41
CA GLU A 194 -6.94 -4.84 -8.54
C GLU A 194 -5.94 -3.96 -9.29
N TYR A 195 -6.38 -3.27 -10.34
CA TYR A 195 -5.55 -2.35 -11.11
C TYR A 195 -5.10 -1.13 -10.29
N ASP A 196 -6.03 -0.48 -9.60
CA ASP A 196 -5.72 0.69 -8.77
C ASP A 196 -4.81 0.32 -7.59
N PHE A 197 -5.03 -0.85 -6.99
CA PHE A 197 -4.14 -1.40 -5.97
C PHE A 197 -2.75 -1.70 -6.53
N GLN A 198 -2.63 -2.32 -7.69
CA GLN A 198 -1.33 -2.62 -8.29
C GLN A 198 -0.54 -1.34 -8.55
N LYS A 199 -1.18 -0.32 -9.11
CA LYS A 199 -0.54 0.95 -9.46
C LYS A 199 -0.10 1.75 -8.22
N SER A 200 -0.96 1.84 -7.22
CA SER A 200 -0.64 2.48 -5.93
C SER A 200 0.42 1.68 -5.17
N PHE A 201 0.27 0.36 -5.13
CA PHE A 201 1.14 -0.55 -4.43
C PHE A 201 2.58 -0.54 -4.93
N ALA A 202 2.81 -0.42 -6.24
CA ALA A 202 4.17 -0.37 -6.78
C ALA A 202 4.97 0.80 -6.19
N ILE A 203 4.34 1.96 -6.01
CA ILE A 203 4.96 3.14 -5.40
C ILE A 203 5.14 2.92 -3.90
N ASP A 204 4.11 2.46 -3.21
CA ASP A 204 4.13 2.23 -1.77
C ASP A 204 5.19 1.19 -1.38
N ASN A 205 5.33 0.13 -2.18
CA ASN A 205 6.35 -0.89 -1.97
C ASN A 205 7.77 -0.32 -2.05
N ILE A 206 8.05 0.52 -3.03
CA ILE A 206 9.36 1.19 -3.15
C ILE A 206 9.61 2.09 -1.95
N VAL A 207 8.61 2.90 -1.57
CA VAL A 207 8.73 3.82 -0.43
C VAL A 207 8.97 3.05 0.86
N VAL A 208 8.17 2.03 1.16
CA VAL A 208 8.31 1.21 2.37
C VAL A 208 9.67 0.50 2.40
N SER A 209 10.11 -0.08 1.28
CA SER A 209 11.40 -0.76 1.20
C SER A 209 12.57 0.19 1.43
N VAL A 210 12.58 1.36 0.77
CA VAL A 210 13.63 2.36 0.92
C VAL A 210 13.67 2.91 2.35
N VAL A 211 12.52 3.24 2.93
CA VAL A 211 12.43 3.75 4.30
C VAL A 211 12.89 2.69 5.31
N SER A 212 12.49 1.43 5.14
CA SER A 212 12.91 0.32 6.00
C SER A 212 14.42 0.12 5.96
N VAL A 213 15.01 0.06 4.76
CA VAL A 213 16.47 -0.05 4.58
C VAL A 213 17.20 1.13 5.20
N LEU A 214 16.68 2.35 5.03
CA LEU A 214 17.29 3.56 5.56
C LEU A 214 17.26 3.58 7.10
N ILE A 215 16.14 3.22 7.72
CA ILE A 215 16.04 3.13 9.19
C ILE A 215 17.02 2.09 9.71
N VAL A 216 17.05 0.89 9.12
CA VAL A 216 17.98 -0.17 9.50
C VAL A 216 19.42 0.27 9.32
N LEU A 217 19.76 0.93 8.21
CA LEU A 217 21.09 1.46 7.96
C LEU A 217 21.52 2.45 9.05
N ILE A 218 20.65 3.39 9.43
CA ILE A 218 20.91 4.37 10.48
C ILE A 218 21.19 3.66 11.81
N VAL A 219 20.32 2.74 12.22
CA VAL A 219 20.47 2.00 13.48
C VAL A 219 21.80 1.22 13.51
N LEU A 220 22.10 0.48 12.44
CA LEU A 220 23.34 -0.29 12.35
C LEU A 220 24.59 0.58 12.28
N LEU A 221 24.51 1.75 11.65
CA LEU A 221 25.62 2.70 11.57
C LEU A 221 26.01 3.21 12.96
N PHE A 222 25.03 3.50 13.80
CA PHE A 222 25.26 3.88 15.20
C PHE A 222 25.76 2.69 16.04
N THR A 223 25.24 1.49 15.79
CA THR A 223 25.60 0.28 16.53
C THR A 223 27.05 -0.15 16.26
N PHE A 224 27.46 -0.20 15.00
CA PHE A 224 28.77 -0.72 14.60
C PHE A 224 29.85 0.35 14.41
N GLN A 225 29.48 1.64 14.39
CA GLN A 225 30.39 2.74 14.16
C GLN A 225 31.32 2.52 12.92
N SER A 226 30.74 1.94 11.89
CA SER A 226 31.38 1.67 10.61
C SER A 226 30.35 1.79 9.50
N VAL A 227 30.75 2.33 8.34
CA VAL A 227 29.83 2.47 7.20
C VAL A 227 29.71 1.15 6.43
N ALA A 228 30.81 0.42 6.28
CA ALA A 228 30.82 -0.80 5.50
C ALA A 228 30.03 -1.95 6.16
N MET A 229 30.08 -2.07 7.48
CA MET A 229 29.45 -3.16 8.22
C MET A 229 27.92 -3.20 7.97
N PRO A 230 27.17 -2.11 8.17
CA PRO A 230 25.74 -2.06 7.86
C PRO A 230 25.43 -2.42 6.42
N ILE A 231 26.17 -1.91 5.47
CA ILE A 231 25.95 -2.17 4.03
C ILE A 231 26.09 -3.67 3.73
N LEU A 232 27.10 -4.34 4.27
CA LEU A 232 27.30 -5.77 4.08
C LEU A 232 26.17 -6.60 4.72
N LEU A 233 25.71 -6.21 5.90
CA LEU A 233 24.59 -6.89 6.57
C LEU A 233 23.29 -6.74 5.79
N ILE A 234 22.96 -5.51 5.37
CA ILE A 234 21.73 -5.22 4.59
C ILE A 234 21.76 -5.97 3.27
N LEU A 235 22.89 -6.04 2.58
CA LEU A 235 23.01 -6.75 1.31
C LEU A 235 22.65 -8.25 1.45
N VAL A 236 23.08 -8.90 2.53
CA VAL A 236 22.73 -10.31 2.79
C VAL A 236 21.25 -10.46 3.11
N ILE A 237 20.68 -9.55 3.89
CA ILE A 237 19.28 -9.59 4.30
C ILE A 237 18.37 -9.34 3.10
N GLU A 238 18.63 -8.30 2.32
CA GLU A 238 17.88 -8.01 1.08
C GLU A 238 18.03 -9.16 0.08
N GLY A 239 19.20 -9.73 -0.06
CA GLY A 239 19.42 -10.92 -0.88
C GLY A 239 18.54 -12.09 -0.45
N ALA A 240 18.36 -12.33 0.87
CA ALA A 240 17.45 -13.35 1.38
C ALA A 240 15.99 -13.08 1.04
N ILE A 241 15.56 -11.82 1.14
CA ILE A 241 14.22 -11.38 0.80
C ILE A 241 13.95 -11.59 -0.70
N TRP A 242 14.86 -11.16 -1.56
CA TRP A 242 14.74 -11.34 -3.02
C TRP A 242 14.69 -12.81 -3.44
N VAL A 243 15.53 -13.66 -2.86
CA VAL A 243 15.49 -15.11 -3.10
C VAL A 243 14.13 -15.69 -2.67
N ASN A 244 13.61 -15.29 -1.51
CA ASN A 244 12.31 -15.76 -1.05
C ASN A 244 11.18 -15.39 -2.03
N PHE A 245 11.14 -14.14 -2.49
CA PHE A 245 10.10 -13.66 -3.40
C PHE A 245 10.28 -14.12 -4.85
N SER A 246 11.45 -14.63 -5.21
CA SER A 246 11.64 -15.29 -6.52
C SER A 246 10.94 -16.64 -6.60
N VAL A 247 10.78 -17.35 -5.47
CA VAL A 247 10.20 -18.71 -5.47
C VAL A 247 8.77 -18.76 -6.01
N PRO A 248 7.81 -17.87 -5.61
CA PRO A 248 6.47 -17.85 -6.18
C PRO A 248 6.44 -17.72 -7.70
N ALA A 249 7.34 -16.92 -8.28
CA ALA A 249 7.46 -16.77 -9.72
C ALA A 249 7.88 -18.08 -10.41
N PHE A 250 8.80 -18.85 -9.81
CA PHE A 250 9.22 -20.15 -10.35
C PHE A 250 8.16 -21.24 -10.24
N ILE A 251 7.37 -21.25 -9.17
CA ILE A 251 6.31 -22.26 -8.96
C ILE A 251 4.94 -21.82 -9.47
N HIS A 252 4.86 -20.65 -10.14
CA HIS A 252 3.63 -20.07 -10.71
C HIS A 252 2.48 -19.97 -9.69
N THR A 253 2.78 -19.65 -8.44
CA THR A 253 1.77 -19.39 -7.40
C THR A 253 1.62 -17.90 -7.20
N PRO A 254 0.40 -17.35 -7.38
CA PRO A 254 0.19 -15.91 -7.16
C PRO A 254 0.40 -15.57 -5.68
N LEU A 255 1.08 -14.47 -5.43
CA LEU A 255 1.23 -13.92 -4.10
C LEU A 255 0.40 -12.64 -4.01
N TYR A 256 -0.48 -12.59 -3.01
CA TYR A 256 -1.27 -11.39 -2.76
C TYR A 256 -0.36 -10.20 -2.40
N PHE A 257 -0.62 -9.04 -2.98
CA PHE A 257 0.26 -7.88 -2.88
C PHE A 257 0.53 -7.42 -1.43
N MET A 258 -0.49 -7.42 -0.55
CA MET A 258 -0.29 -7.11 0.88
C MET A 258 0.64 -8.12 1.56
N GLY A 259 0.62 -9.38 1.12
CA GLY A 259 1.52 -10.41 1.62
C GLY A 259 2.98 -10.07 1.36
N TYR A 260 3.28 -9.47 0.21
CA TYR A 260 4.63 -9.02 -0.11
C TYR A 260 5.12 -7.94 0.88
N LEU A 261 4.33 -6.87 1.09
CA LEU A 261 4.71 -5.79 2.04
C LEU A 261 4.88 -6.29 3.47
N ILE A 262 3.94 -7.10 3.94
CA ILE A 262 3.95 -7.63 5.31
C ILE A 262 5.17 -8.54 5.50
N VAL A 263 5.38 -9.49 4.60
CA VAL A 263 6.47 -10.47 4.73
C VAL A 263 7.84 -9.81 4.57
N SER A 264 8.01 -8.87 3.62
CA SER A 264 9.28 -8.16 3.45
C SER A 264 9.64 -7.35 4.70
N SER A 265 8.68 -6.65 5.29
CA SER A 265 8.89 -5.88 6.52
C SER A 265 9.23 -6.77 7.72
N ILE A 266 8.52 -7.88 7.91
CA ILE A 266 8.79 -8.85 8.98
C ILE A 266 10.16 -9.50 8.78
N GLN A 267 10.49 -9.91 7.56
CA GLN A 267 11.79 -10.53 7.28
C GLN A 267 12.95 -9.55 7.48
N MET A 268 12.80 -8.30 7.05
CA MET A 268 13.81 -7.27 7.31
C MET A 268 14.07 -7.16 8.82
N GLY A 269 13.02 -7.03 9.64
CA GLY A 269 13.15 -6.89 11.10
C GLY A 269 13.71 -8.14 11.79
N ALA A 270 13.20 -9.32 11.44
CA ALA A 270 13.63 -10.56 12.10
C ALA A 270 15.05 -11.01 11.69
N ASN A 271 15.41 -10.81 10.41
CA ASN A 271 16.70 -11.27 9.90
C ASN A 271 17.86 -10.38 10.35
N ILE A 272 17.59 -9.09 10.60
CA ILE A 272 18.61 -8.15 11.07
C ILE A 272 19.15 -8.58 12.43
N ASP A 273 18.30 -9.10 13.32
CA ASP A 273 18.71 -9.56 14.64
C ASP A 273 19.72 -10.71 14.55
N TYR A 274 19.52 -11.65 13.64
CA TYR A 274 20.49 -12.74 13.40
C TYR A 274 21.82 -12.23 12.90
N ALA A 275 21.79 -11.27 11.99
CA ALA A 275 22.99 -10.66 11.43
C ALA A 275 23.75 -9.82 12.49
N ILE A 276 23.04 -9.09 13.34
CA ILE A 276 23.62 -8.30 14.44
C ILE A 276 24.35 -9.22 15.43
N VAL A 277 23.74 -10.34 15.84
CA VAL A 277 24.37 -11.29 16.77
C VAL A 277 25.71 -11.79 16.25
N ILE A 278 25.78 -12.20 14.98
CA ILE A 278 27.03 -12.64 14.36
C ILE A 278 28.02 -11.49 14.26
N ALA A 279 27.59 -10.34 13.75
CA ALA A 279 28.47 -9.21 13.49
C ALA A 279 29.05 -8.61 14.79
N THR A 280 28.24 -8.49 15.84
CA THR A 280 28.69 -7.98 17.15
C THR A 280 29.69 -8.93 17.76
N ARG A 281 29.40 -10.23 17.79
CA ARG A 281 30.33 -11.22 18.37
C ARG A 281 31.63 -11.34 17.60
N TYR A 282 31.55 -11.30 16.27
CA TYR A 282 32.74 -11.28 15.43
C TYR A 282 33.61 -10.04 15.69
N ASN A 283 32.99 -8.87 15.81
CA ASN A 283 33.71 -7.63 16.13
C ASN A 283 34.42 -7.68 17.49
N GLU A 284 33.81 -8.28 18.50
CA GLU A 284 34.41 -8.45 19.82
C GLU A 284 35.65 -9.39 19.83
N LEU A 285 35.63 -10.40 18.96
CA LEU A 285 36.67 -11.44 18.95
C LEU A 285 37.80 -11.18 17.97
N ARG A 286 37.55 -10.50 16.86
CA ARG A 286 38.54 -10.27 15.79
C ARG A 286 39.77 -9.47 16.25
N ASP A 287 39.60 -8.63 17.28
CA ASP A 287 40.74 -7.87 17.85
C ASP A 287 41.59 -8.69 18.85
N LYS A 288 41.06 -9.86 19.26
CA LYS A 288 41.70 -10.72 20.28
C LYS A 288 42.34 -11.98 19.70
N MET A 289 41.92 -12.42 18.51
CA MET A 289 42.38 -13.65 17.88
C MET A 289 42.38 -13.56 16.36
N ASP A 290 42.94 -14.55 15.68
CA ASP A 290 42.91 -14.62 14.23
C ASP A 290 41.49 -14.59 13.66
N HIS A 291 41.25 -13.88 12.54
CA HIS A 291 39.96 -13.66 11.93
C HIS A 291 39.14 -14.95 11.67
N LYS A 292 39.81 -16.03 11.23
CA LYS A 292 39.16 -17.32 11.01
C LYS A 292 38.73 -17.97 12.31
N THR A 293 39.60 -17.96 13.33
CA THR A 293 39.26 -18.49 14.65
C THR A 293 38.15 -17.68 15.30
N ALA A 294 38.21 -16.34 15.20
CA ALA A 294 37.18 -15.46 15.68
C ALA A 294 35.80 -15.76 15.05
N MET A 295 35.78 -16.04 13.75
CA MET A 295 34.53 -16.40 13.07
C MET A 295 34.01 -17.76 13.50
N ILE A 296 34.87 -18.77 13.68
CA ILE A 296 34.46 -20.09 14.16
C ILE A 296 33.84 -19.99 15.55
N GLU A 297 34.49 -19.26 16.47
CA GLU A 297 33.94 -19.05 17.82
C GLU A 297 32.64 -18.24 17.80
N THR A 298 32.54 -17.27 16.90
CA THR A 298 31.33 -16.52 16.69
C THR A 298 30.16 -17.42 16.24
N LEU A 299 30.40 -18.29 15.28
CA LEU A 299 29.38 -19.22 14.78
C LEU A 299 29.00 -20.25 15.85
N ASN A 300 29.93 -20.80 16.60
CA ASN A 300 29.66 -21.71 17.70
C ASN A 300 28.72 -21.09 18.75
N PHE A 301 28.91 -19.81 19.02
CA PHE A 301 28.06 -19.07 19.95
C PHE A 301 26.68 -18.72 19.35
N ALA A 302 26.63 -18.21 18.10
CA ALA A 302 25.43 -17.69 17.47
C ALA A 302 24.52 -18.79 16.93
N PHE A 303 25.07 -19.93 16.49
CA PHE A 303 24.35 -21.00 15.81
C PHE A 303 23.14 -21.52 16.61
N PRO A 304 23.26 -21.90 17.92
CA PRO A 304 22.11 -22.41 18.67
C PRO A 304 20.99 -21.39 18.77
N THR A 305 21.31 -20.13 19.01
CA THR A 305 20.35 -19.04 19.16
C THR A 305 19.59 -18.76 17.86
N ILE A 306 20.32 -18.63 16.75
CA ILE A 306 19.73 -18.36 15.43
C ILE A 306 18.88 -19.56 14.99
N LEU A 307 19.36 -20.78 15.16
CA LEU A 307 18.64 -21.98 14.77
C LEU A 307 17.34 -22.13 15.57
N THR A 308 17.40 -21.90 16.88
CA THR A 308 16.21 -22.03 17.75
C THR A 308 15.14 -20.99 17.40
N SER A 309 15.53 -19.71 17.34
CA SER A 309 14.60 -18.60 17.01
C SER A 309 14.04 -18.75 15.59
N GLY A 310 14.91 -19.07 14.63
CA GLY A 310 14.50 -19.26 13.25
C GLY A 310 13.61 -20.49 13.04
N THR A 311 13.84 -21.58 13.79
CA THR A 311 12.95 -22.76 13.74
C THR A 311 11.57 -22.42 14.27
N ILE A 312 11.46 -21.66 15.36
CA ILE A 312 10.17 -21.21 15.89
C ILE A 312 9.42 -20.40 14.84
N MET A 313 10.08 -19.45 14.20
CA MET A 313 9.46 -18.61 13.18
C MET A 313 9.06 -19.38 11.92
N THR A 314 9.91 -20.32 11.50
CA THR A 314 9.61 -21.23 10.38
C THR A 314 8.39 -22.08 10.65
N VAL A 315 8.31 -22.70 11.84
CA VAL A 315 7.17 -23.54 12.23
C VAL A 315 5.90 -22.70 12.33
N ALA A 316 5.97 -21.52 12.97
CA ALA A 316 4.83 -20.61 13.07
C ALA A 316 4.31 -20.18 11.68
N GLY A 317 5.19 -19.75 10.78
CA GLY A 317 4.80 -19.38 9.42
C GLY A 317 4.20 -20.55 8.64
N THR A 318 4.78 -21.73 8.74
CA THR A 318 4.29 -22.94 8.07
C THR A 318 2.92 -23.35 8.61
N LEU A 319 2.70 -23.31 9.93
CA LEU A 319 1.42 -23.62 10.56
C LEU A 319 0.33 -22.63 10.13
N ILE A 320 0.64 -21.32 10.12
CA ILE A 320 -0.28 -20.30 9.62
C ILE A 320 -0.69 -20.63 8.17
N GLY A 321 0.30 -20.93 7.33
CA GLY A 321 0.07 -21.27 5.92
C GLY A 321 -0.71 -22.59 5.68
N GLN A 322 -0.82 -23.47 6.67
CA GLN A 322 -1.54 -24.74 6.56
C GLN A 322 -2.90 -24.77 7.27
N MET A 323 -3.06 -23.99 8.35
CA MET A 323 -4.26 -24.03 9.18
C MET A 323 -5.30 -22.98 8.79
N THR A 324 -4.97 -22.03 7.96
CA THR A 324 -5.88 -20.97 7.51
C THR A 324 -6.51 -21.33 6.18
N SER A 325 -7.79 -20.97 5.99
CA SER A 325 -8.53 -21.12 4.74
C SER A 325 -8.47 -19.88 3.84
N ASP A 326 -8.07 -18.75 4.38
CA ASP A 326 -7.93 -17.49 3.63
C ASP A 326 -6.65 -17.53 2.77
N ALA A 327 -6.79 -17.37 1.46
CA ALA A 327 -5.70 -17.49 0.49
C ALA A 327 -4.59 -16.44 0.72
N CYS A 328 -4.96 -15.24 1.17
CA CYS A 328 -4.00 -14.17 1.46
C CYS A 328 -3.12 -14.56 2.66
N ILE A 329 -3.73 -15.01 3.75
CA ILE A 329 -3.02 -15.41 4.97
C ILE A 329 -2.19 -16.68 4.74
N VAL A 330 -2.68 -17.63 3.94
CA VAL A 330 -1.90 -18.80 3.49
C VAL A 330 -0.63 -18.38 2.79
N GLY A 331 -0.72 -17.44 1.84
CA GLY A 331 0.44 -16.91 1.11
C GLY A 331 1.46 -16.24 2.03
N ILE A 332 1.00 -15.41 2.97
CA ILE A 332 1.85 -14.75 3.99
C ILE A 332 2.57 -15.80 4.84
N GLY A 333 1.85 -16.78 5.38
CA GLY A 333 2.42 -17.84 6.22
C GLY A 333 3.48 -18.67 5.49
N GLN A 334 3.19 -19.12 4.29
CA GLN A 334 4.13 -19.89 3.47
C GLN A 334 5.39 -19.10 3.11
N CYS A 335 5.23 -17.83 2.71
CA CYS A 335 6.37 -16.97 2.40
C CYS A 335 7.22 -16.67 3.64
N LEU A 336 6.59 -16.44 4.80
CA LEU A 336 7.30 -16.20 6.05
C LEU A 336 8.10 -17.42 6.50
N GLY A 337 7.47 -18.61 6.51
CA GLY A 337 8.14 -19.86 6.89
C GLY A 337 9.34 -20.18 5.98
N ARG A 338 9.13 -20.15 4.67
CA ARG A 338 10.17 -20.39 3.66
C ARG A 338 11.27 -19.33 3.73
N GLY A 339 10.87 -18.08 3.80
CA GLY A 339 11.80 -16.95 3.85
C GLY A 339 12.72 -16.98 5.05
N THR A 340 12.22 -17.44 6.21
CA THR A 340 13.04 -17.63 7.41
C THR A 340 14.10 -18.71 7.20
N ILE A 341 13.78 -19.84 6.57
CA ILE A 341 14.75 -20.90 6.25
C ILE A 341 15.87 -20.35 5.35
N ILE A 342 15.49 -19.65 4.27
CA ILE A 342 16.44 -19.01 3.34
C ILE A 342 17.35 -18.04 4.09
N SER A 343 16.78 -17.22 4.95
CA SER A 343 17.53 -16.23 5.72
C SER A 343 18.51 -16.86 6.70
N ILE A 344 18.09 -17.89 7.44
CA ILE A 344 18.99 -18.65 8.33
C ILE A 344 20.17 -19.19 7.54
N PHE A 345 19.91 -19.78 6.37
CA PHE A 345 20.96 -20.32 5.52
C PHE A 345 21.93 -19.23 5.07
N LEU A 346 21.44 -18.10 4.57
CA LEU A 346 22.31 -17.01 4.11
C LEU A 346 23.08 -16.37 5.27
N VAL A 347 22.45 -16.19 6.42
CA VAL A 347 23.12 -15.61 7.60
C VAL A 347 24.16 -16.54 8.20
N LEU A 348 23.96 -17.85 8.20
CA LEU A 348 24.92 -18.79 8.76
C LEU A 348 26.07 -19.16 7.80
N PHE A 349 25.83 -19.17 6.49
CA PHE A 349 26.81 -19.63 5.51
C PHE A 349 27.38 -18.51 4.63
N VAL A 350 26.61 -17.53 4.23
CA VAL A 350 27.06 -16.46 3.32
C VAL A 350 27.59 -15.26 4.09
N LEU A 351 26.90 -14.81 5.13
CA LEU A 351 27.31 -13.65 5.91
C LEU A 351 28.72 -13.81 6.51
N PRO A 352 29.12 -14.95 7.12
CA PRO A 352 30.48 -15.12 7.65
C PRO A 352 31.55 -14.95 6.59
N GLN A 353 31.29 -15.45 5.37
CA GLN A 353 32.26 -15.31 4.26
C GLN A 353 32.38 -13.85 3.81
N ILE A 354 31.25 -13.14 3.74
CA ILE A 354 31.24 -11.71 3.39
C ILE A 354 31.96 -10.88 4.45
N LEU A 355 31.80 -11.19 5.73
CA LEU A 355 32.47 -10.49 6.82
C LEU A 355 34.00 -10.76 6.83
N LEU A 356 34.43 -12.00 6.54
CA LEU A 356 35.84 -12.33 6.42
C LEU A 356 36.50 -11.61 5.25
N VAL A 357 35.87 -11.57 4.09
CA VAL A 357 36.39 -10.88 2.90
C VAL A 357 36.30 -9.36 3.07
N GLY A 358 35.20 -8.87 3.65
CA GLY A 358 34.91 -7.45 3.86
C GLY A 358 35.68 -6.81 5.04
N GLY A 359 36.37 -7.58 5.87
CA GLY A 359 37.03 -7.09 7.08
C GLY A 359 37.93 -5.88 6.87
N LYS A 360 38.74 -5.89 5.81
CA LYS A 360 39.59 -4.73 5.44
C LYS A 360 38.80 -3.47 5.08
N LEU A 361 37.62 -3.64 4.51
CA LEU A 361 36.76 -2.52 4.16
C LEU A 361 36.07 -1.95 5.42
N VAL A 362 35.67 -2.82 6.32
CA VAL A 362 35.08 -2.44 7.62
C VAL A 362 36.11 -1.62 8.42
N ASP A 363 37.38 -2.06 8.50
CA ASP A 363 38.44 -1.36 9.21
C ASP A 363 38.72 0.04 8.62
N LYS A 364 38.70 0.14 7.29
CA LYS A 364 38.96 1.40 6.59
C LYS A 364 37.82 2.42 6.76
N THR A 365 36.62 1.95 7.02
CA THR A 365 35.40 2.79 7.12
C THR A 365 34.89 2.94 8.56
N SER A 366 35.64 2.41 9.54
CA SER A 366 35.30 2.56 10.94
C SER A 366 35.60 4.00 11.41
N PHE A 367 34.70 4.56 12.17
CA PHE A 367 34.83 5.87 12.80
C PHE A 367 34.52 5.72 14.29
N SER A 368 35.34 6.36 15.15
CA SER A 368 35.03 6.39 16.57
C SER A 368 34.21 7.66 16.87
N MET A 369 32.99 7.51 17.28
CA MET A 369 32.34 8.60 18.02
C MET A 369 33.02 8.66 19.40
N HIS A 370 33.60 9.81 19.72
CA HIS A 370 34.12 10.06 21.05
C HIS A 370 32.99 10.02 22.06
N HIS A 371 32.64 8.81 22.49
CA HIS A 371 32.06 8.65 23.78
C HIS A 371 33.20 8.81 24.79
N VAL A 372 33.02 9.68 25.76
CA VAL A 372 33.80 9.62 26.99
C VAL A 372 33.43 8.30 27.68
N VAL A 373 33.96 7.21 27.18
CA VAL A 373 33.93 5.93 27.87
C VAL A 373 35.06 6.02 28.87
N LEU A 374 34.68 5.99 30.13
CA LEU A 374 35.60 5.64 31.21
C LEU A 374 36.14 4.23 30.90
N HIS A 375 37.22 4.18 30.08
CA HIS A 375 37.96 2.94 29.89
C HIS A 375 38.68 2.62 31.20
N THR A 376 38.30 1.59 31.89
CA THR A 376 39.15 0.84 32.79
C THR A 376 40.17 0.06 31.91
N ASN A 377 41.03 0.79 31.23
CA ASN A 377 42.17 0.19 30.56
C ASN A 377 43.34 0.18 31.54
N THR A 378 43.82 -1.00 31.89
CA THR A 378 45.17 -1.20 32.37
C THR A 378 46.13 -0.78 31.25
N ALA A 379 46.38 0.52 31.12
CA ALA A 379 47.37 1.02 30.17
C ALA A 379 48.74 0.67 30.68
N SER A 380 49.38 -0.25 30.02
CA SER A 380 50.80 -0.52 30.17
C SER A 380 51.57 0.53 29.35
N GLY A 381 51.92 1.68 29.98
CA GLY A 381 52.67 2.73 29.35
C GLY A 381 52.87 3.94 30.25
N ARG A 382 53.72 4.90 29.83
CA ARG A 382 53.89 6.17 30.54
C ARG A 382 52.70 7.10 30.23
N VAL A 383 51.86 7.32 31.20
CA VAL A 383 50.74 8.23 31.08
C VAL A 383 51.05 9.53 31.83
N ARG A 384 50.87 10.67 31.16
CA ARG A 384 50.94 11.99 31.82
C ARG A 384 49.50 12.42 32.12
N VAL A 385 49.15 12.43 33.39
CA VAL A 385 47.83 12.91 33.85
C VAL A 385 47.99 14.33 34.36
N ASN A 386 47.20 15.26 33.83
CA ASN A 386 47.12 16.63 34.28
C ASN A 386 45.65 16.99 34.48
N GLY A 387 45.16 16.88 35.68
CA GLY A 387 43.75 17.11 36.02
C GLY A 387 43.27 16.25 37.22
N MET A 388 41.96 16.30 37.46
CA MET A 388 41.33 15.51 38.53
C MET A 388 41.04 14.10 38.04
N VAL A 389 41.44 13.07 38.78
CA VAL A 389 41.12 11.66 38.53
C VAL A 389 40.16 11.21 39.61
N GLN A 390 38.98 10.77 39.24
CA GLN A 390 37.98 10.22 40.17
C GLN A 390 37.79 8.73 39.82
N GLY A 391 38.17 7.87 40.76
CA GLY A 391 38.08 6.42 40.61
C GLY A 391 39.24 5.69 41.25
N GLU A 392 39.38 4.38 41.01
CA GLU A 392 40.47 3.55 41.53
C GLU A 392 41.69 3.59 40.59
N VAL A 393 42.84 3.96 41.09
CA VAL A 393 44.10 3.94 40.36
C VAL A 393 44.97 2.82 40.88
N ASN A 394 45.22 1.82 40.08
CA ASN A 394 46.08 0.68 40.42
C ASN A 394 47.28 0.63 39.42
N GLY A 395 48.47 0.93 39.94
CA GLY A 395 49.67 0.96 39.09
C GLY A 395 50.92 1.33 39.86
N SER A 396 52.09 1.27 39.18
CA SER A 396 53.36 1.70 39.73
C SER A 396 53.79 3.06 39.14
N VAL A 397 54.20 3.97 40.00
CA VAL A 397 54.70 5.29 39.58
C VAL A 397 56.20 5.33 39.78
N ALA A 398 56.96 5.54 38.70
CA ALA A 398 58.41 5.77 38.78
C ALA A 398 58.68 7.27 38.50
N GLY A 399 58.98 8.05 39.56
CA GLY A 399 59.23 9.49 39.48
C GLY A 399 58.63 10.22 40.68
N THR A 400 58.40 11.53 40.52
CA THR A 400 57.82 12.35 41.56
C THR A 400 56.31 12.47 41.31
N MET A 401 55.52 12.10 42.30
CA MET A 401 54.07 12.30 42.30
C MET A 401 53.75 13.44 43.23
N ASN A 402 53.05 14.48 42.71
CA ASN A 402 52.53 15.57 43.50
C ASN A 402 50.99 15.60 43.28
N ALA A 403 50.24 15.17 44.26
CA ALA A 403 48.80 15.04 44.16
C ALA A 403 48.16 15.25 45.52
N VAL A 404 46.95 15.87 45.53
CA VAL A 404 46.05 15.85 46.69
C VAL A 404 45.12 14.66 46.50
N VAL A 405 45.09 13.75 47.46
CA VAL A 405 44.24 12.56 47.41
C VAL A 405 43.23 12.62 48.52
N ASP A 406 41.96 12.66 48.07
CA ASP A 406 40.82 12.53 48.97
C ASP A 406 40.26 11.08 48.90
N GLY A 407 40.55 10.29 49.91
CA GLY A 407 40.18 8.87 50.01
C GLY A 407 41.26 7.95 50.56
N ASN A 408 41.08 6.64 50.44
CA ASN A 408 42.02 5.64 50.93
C ASN A 408 43.19 5.40 49.96
N VAL A 409 44.41 5.63 50.42
CA VAL A 409 45.64 5.44 49.61
C VAL A 409 46.46 4.29 50.17
N HIS A 410 46.66 3.27 49.36
CA HIS A 410 47.62 2.21 49.63
C HIS A 410 48.86 2.37 48.75
N LEU A 411 49.95 2.87 49.32
CA LEU A 411 51.23 3.05 48.63
C LEU A 411 52.29 2.10 49.15
N THR A 412 52.88 1.32 48.24
CA THR A 412 54.08 0.55 48.57
C THR A 412 55.28 1.24 47.93
N VAL A 413 56.16 1.82 48.72
CA VAL A 413 57.36 2.49 48.25
C VAL A 413 58.49 1.47 48.13
N LEU A 414 58.90 1.21 46.87
CA LEU A 414 59.99 0.29 46.54
C LEU A 414 61.39 0.94 46.72
N SER A 415 61.50 2.23 46.42
CA SER A 415 62.69 3.04 46.72
C SER A 415 62.29 4.55 46.65
N GLY A 416 62.71 5.34 47.68
CA GLY A 416 62.41 6.78 47.73
C GLY A 416 61.94 7.25 49.10
N LYS A 417 61.67 8.56 49.23
CA LYS A 417 61.10 9.17 50.45
C LYS A 417 59.70 9.65 50.19
N ILE A 418 58.80 9.37 51.13
CA ILE A 418 57.49 9.96 51.19
C ILE A 418 57.57 11.20 52.06
N SER A 419 57.18 12.37 51.56
CA SER A 419 56.93 13.58 52.34
C SER A 419 55.44 13.78 52.33
N GLN A 420 54.83 13.65 53.47
CA GLN A 420 53.39 13.89 53.63
C GLN A 420 53.21 15.22 54.36
N GLU A 421 52.57 16.18 53.76
CA GLU A 421 52.15 17.39 54.42
C GLU A 421 50.69 17.13 54.84
N VAL A 422 50.51 16.89 56.15
CA VAL A 422 49.15 16.75 56.74
C VAL A 422 48.67 18.16 57.05
N GLN A 423 47.67 18.64 56.36
CA GLN A 423 46.92 19.79 56.83
C GLN A 423 46.03 19.28 57.97
N ASP A 424 46.40 19.61 59.24
CA ASP A 424 45.52 19.46 60.39
C ASP A 424 44.34 20.44 60.28
N GLU A 425 43.22 19.95 59.96
CA GLU A 425 41.91 20.61 60.08
C GLU A 425 41.43 20.39 61.54
N ASN A 426 42.08 21.07 62.48
CA ASN A 426 41.56 21.22 63.83
C ASN A 426 42.04 22.56 64.39
N ASP A 427 41.19 23.59 64.26
CA ASP A 427 40.97 24.62 65.27
C ASP A 427 39.89 25.59 64.78
N SER A 428 38.64 25.38 65.20
CA SER A 428 37.69 26.47 65.55
C SER A 428 36.39 25.90 66.04
N HIS A 429 36.37 25.40 67.30
CA HIS A 429 35.20 25.43 68.11
C HIS A 429 35.65 25.47 69.55
N ALA A 430 36.01 26.67 70.02
CA ALA A 430 35.95 27.08 71.42
C ALA A 430 35.69 28.61 71.40
N ASP A 431 34.65 28.97 72.18
CA ASP A 431 34.29 30.31 72.68
C ASP A 431 33.51 31.26 71.70
N GLU A 432 32.21 31.29 71.81
CA GLU A 432 31.24 32.12 72.61
C GLU A 432 29.80 31.78 72.15
#